data_357e0fbea94d2bd3c95742cedf7146d9
#
_entry.id   357e0fbea94d2bd3c95742cedf7146d9
#
_cell.length_a   1.000
_cell.length_b   1.000
_cell.length_c   1.000
_cell.angle_alpha   90.00
_cell.angle_beta   90.00
_cell.angle_gamma   90.00
#
_symmetry.space_group_name_H-M   'P 1'
#
loop_
_entity.id
_entity.type
_entity.pdbx_description
1 polymer ?
#
loop_
_entity_poly.entity_id
_entity_poly.type
_entity_poly.pdbx_seq_one_letter_code
_entity_poly.pdbx_strand_id
1 'polypeptide(L)'
;MKLSVHVLVVLSVAVLLGGCASGPKVTADYDRGTDFAAYRSFGFYQPLGTDQAGYESLVTQTLKAAVRQEMEARGYTHAETGADLLVNFNARLAQRTDVSQVPATPMYYGYRRGYYGGWGGYAYETRVDQYVEGTLNIDMVDAQRKQLVWEGVAVGRVTKKTQDDRQAAIRAAVAEIFAKYPFRAGG
;
A
#
# COMPACT_ATOMS: atom_id res chain seq x y z
N MET A 1 38.39 26.37 -12.01
CA MET A 1 37.93 25.72 -10.80
C MET A 1 36.45 25.97 -10.44
N LYS A 2 35.75 26.89 -11.13
CA LYS A 2 34.30 27.15 -10.88
C LYS A 2 33.35 26.27 -11.68
N LEU A 3 33.81 25.63 -12.76
CA LEU A 3 32.97 24.79 -13.64
C LEU A 3 32.62 23.43 -13.01
N SER A 4 33.49 22.87 -12.16
CA SER A 4 33.30 21.55 -11.51
C SER A 4 32.19 21.55 -10.45
N VAL A 5 31.96 22.67 -9.76
CA VAL A 5 30.93 22.78 -8.70
C VAL A 5 29.54 22.80 -9.29
N HIS A 6 29.34 23.46 -10.42
CA HIS A 6 28.03 23.53 -11.09
C HIS A 6 27.62 22.18 -11.71
N VAL A 7 28.58 21.41 -12.24
CA VAL A 7 28.33 20.07 -12.77
C VAL A 7 27.95 19.11 -11.65
N LEU A 8 28.57 19.21 -10.47
CA LEU A 8 28.26 18.37 -9.30
C LEU A 8 26.87 18.67 -8.72
N VAL A 9 26.47 19.95 -8.70
CA VAL A 9 25.13 20.36 -8.23
C VAL A 9 24.04 19.90 -9.19
N VAL A 10 24.24 19.98 -10.51
CA VAL A 10 23.28 19.52 -11.51
C VAL A 10 23.14 18.00 -11.47
N LEU A 11 24.22 17.25 -11.25
CA LEU A 11 24.18 15.78 -11.13
C LEU A 11 23.47 15.34 -9.85
N SER A 12 23.59 16.10 -8.75
CA SER A 12 22.92 15.84 -7.47
C SER A 12 21.39 16.05 -7.55
N VAL A 13 20.91 17.00 -8.32
CA VAL A 13 19.47 17.29 -8.51
C VAL A 13 18.80 16.25 -9.41
N ALA A 14 19.52 15.67 -10.38
CA ALA A 14 18.96 14.66 -11.30
C ALA A 14 18.64 13.32 -10.62
N VAL A 15 19.26 13.00 -9.47
CA VAL A 15 19.02 11.74 -8.73
C VAL A 15 17.71 11.77 -7.94
N LEU A 16 17.11 12.96 -7.69
CA LEU A 16 15.89 13.10 -6.90
C LEU A 16 14.56 12.91 -7.70
N LEU A 17 14.63 12.70 -9.02
CA LEU A 17 13.45 12.59 -9.88
C LEU A 17 13.05 11.16 -10.25
N GLY A 18 13.69 10.15 -9.67
CA GLY A 18 13.51 8.72 -10.01
C GLY A 18 12.54 7.95 -9.12
N GLY A 19 11.33 8.42 -8.83
CA GLY A 19 10.46 7.75 -7.86
C GLY A 19 8.97 7.75 -8.13
N CYS A 20 8.51 7.57 -9.37
CA CYS A 20 7.12 7.21 -9.62
C CYS A 20 6.99 5.68 -9.71
N ALA A 21 7.25 4.97 -8.60
CA ALA A 21 6.70 3.63 -8.45
C ALA A 21 5.23 3.81 -8.04
N SER A 22 4.29 3.29 -8.84
CA SER A 22 2.89 3.22 -8.47
C SER A 22 2.75 2.23 -7.29
N GLY A 23 2.87 2.77 -6.08
CA GLY A 23 2.64 2.04 -4.83
C GLY A 23 1.18 1.61 -4.69
N PRO A 24 0.83 0.86 -3.66
CA PRO A 24 -0.56 0.55 -3.35
C PRO A 24 -1.36 1.84 -3.09
N LYS A 25 -2.64 1.81 -3.42
CA LYS A 25 -3.56 2.87 -3.01
C LYS A 25 -3.79 2.75 -1.50
N VAL A 26 -3.41 3.78 -0.74
CA VAL A 26 -3.57 3.80 0.72
C VAL A 26 -4.63 4.80 1.13
N THR A 27 -5.59 4.34 1.95
CA THR A 27 -6.61 5.16 2.62
C THR A 27 -6.52 4.93 4.13
N ALA A 28 -6.93 5.92 4.91
CA ALA A 28 -7.06 5.80 6.36
C ALA A 28 -8.28 6.60 6.82
N ASP A 29 -8.89 6.12 7.92
CA ASP A 29 -9.96 6.81 8.62
C ASP A 29 -9.77 6.65 10.13
N TYR A 30 -10.37 7.55 10.92
CA TYR A 30 -10.25 7.53 12.38
C TYR A 30 -11.42 8.22 13.07
N ASP A 31 -11.68 7.79 14.30
CA ASP A 31 -12.68 8.42 15.17
C ASP A 31 -12.16 9.78 15.65
N ARG A 32 -12.79 10.85 15.17
CA ARG A 32 -12.44 12.24 15.51
C ARG A 32 -12.75 12.61 16.95
N GLY A 33 -13.58 11.83 17.65
CA GLY A 33 -13.89 12.00 19.07
C GLY A 33 -12.87 11.34 20.00
N THR A 34 -11.91 10.58 19.47
CA THR A 34 -10.89 9.89 20.26
C THR A 34 -9.71 10.80 20.58
N ASP A 35 -9.36 10.88 21.85
CA ASP A 35 -8.11 11.51 22.32
C ASP A 35 -6.93 10.54 22.17
N PHE A 36 -6.26 10.60 21.03
CA PHE A 36 -5.09 9.78 20.75
C PHE A 36 -3.89 10.09 21.63
N ALA A 37 -3.83 11.30 22.21
CA ALA A 37 -2.77 11.67 23.13
C ALA A 37 -2.85 10.93 24.48
N ALA A 38 -3.99 10.33 24.81
CA ALA A 38 -4.13 9.50 26.02
C ALA A 38 -3.42 8.15 25.93
N TYR A 39 -3.21 7.62 24.72
CA TYR A 39 -2.60 6.30 24.53
C TYR A 39 -1.07 6.36 24.65
N ARG A 40 -0.48 5.36 25.32
CA ARG A 40 0.96 5.21 25.55
C ARG A 40 1.49 3.88 25.06
N SER A 41 0.63 2.85 25.04
CA SER A 41 1.02 1.47 24.79
C SER A 41 0.15 0.83 23.72
N PHE A 42 0.72 -0.16 23.05
CA PHE A 42 0.00 -0.98 22.10
C PHE A 42 0.33 -2.46 22.29
N GLY A 43 -0.61 -3.31 21.93
CA GLY A 43 -0.46 -4.75 21.85
C GLY A 43 -1.10 -5.28 20.59
N PHE A 44 -1.08 -6.59 20.43
CA PHE A 44 -1.74 -7.23 19.28
C PHE A 44 -3.02 -7.93 19.71
N TYR A 45 -4.07 -7.78 18.91
CA TYR A 45 -5.33 -8.50 19.10
C TYR A 45 -5.12 -10.00 18.98
N GLN A 46 -5.87 -10.80 19.74
CA GLN A 46 -5.78 -12.27 19.67
C GLN A 46 -7.18 -12.88 19.60
N PRO A 47 -7.42 -13.77 18.60
CA PRO A 47 -6.52 -14.13 17.49
C PRO A 47 -6.48 -13.00 16.44
N LEU A 48 -5.34 -12.86 15.75
CA LEU A 48 -5.21 -11.94 14.63
C LEU A 48 -5.96 -12.47 13.39
N GLY A 49 -6.56 -11.56 12.59
CA GLY A 49 -7.27 -11.93 11.37
C GLY A 49 -6.39 -12.57 10.28
N THR A 50 -5.06 -12.51 10.43
CA THR A 50 -4.09 -13.16 9.55
C THR A 50 -3.54 -14.47 10.10
N ASP A 51 -3.95 -14.90 11.29
CA ASP A 51 -3.57 -16.19 11.87
C ASP A 51 -4.36 -17.33 11.21
N GLN A 52 -3.74 -18.52 11.16
CA GLN A 52 -4.32 -19.69 10.53
C GLN A 52 -4.23 -20.91 11.45
N ALA A 53 -5.33 -21.64 11.58
CA ALA A 53 -5.37 -22.94 12.24
C ALA A 53 -4.73 -22.96 13.66
N GLY A 54 -4.80 -21.86 14.41
CA GLY A 54 -4.28 -21.77 15.76
C GLY A 54 -2.79 -21.51 15.89
N TYR A 55 -2.10 -21.14 14.82
CA TYR A 55 -0.71 -20.72 14.85
C TYR A 55 -0.49 -19.39 14.10
N GLU A 56 0.58 -18.71 14.47
CA GLU A 56 0.98 -17.45 13.85
C GLU A 56 1.63 -17.70 12.48
N SER A 57 1.05 -17.12 11.43
CA SER A 57 1.59 -17.25 10.07
C SER A 57 2.86 -16.42 9.86
N LEU A 58 3.69 -16.74 8.84
CA LEU A 58 4.85 -15.91 8.48
C LEU A 58 4.44 -14.49 8.07
N VAL A 59 3.25 -14.33 7.50
CA VAL A 59 2.67 -13.03 7.17
C VAL A 59 2.41 -12.26 8.46
N THR A 60 1.75 -12.88 9.45
CA THR A 60 1.48 -12.28 10.76
C THR A 60 2.77 -11.84 11.45
N GLN A 61 3.80 -12.70 11.47
CA GLN A 61 5.10 -12.37 12.08
C GLN A 61 5.73 -11.14 11.42
N THR A 62 5.69 -11.06 10.08
CA THR A 62 6.23 -9.92 9.34
C THR A 62 5.43 -8.64 9.62
N LEU A 63 4.10 -8.73 9.68
CA LEU A 63 3.22 -7.62 10.01
C LEU A 63 3.47 -7.09 11.42
N LYS A 64 3.54 -8.00 12.41
CA LYS A 64 3.84 -7.63 13.82
C LYS A 64 5.18 -6.91 13.94
N ALA A 65 6.22 -7.42 13.29
CA ALA A 65 7.55 -6.79 13.30
C ALA A 65 7.52 -5.38 12.68
N ALA A 66 6.88 -5.23 11.51
CA ALA A 66 6.79 -3.95 10.82
C ALA A 66 5.95 -2.93 11.61
N VAL A 67 4.79 -3.33 12.13
CA VAL A 67 3.93 -2.46 12.93
C VAL A 67 4.60 -2.07 14.26
N ARG A 68 5.30 -2.99 14.92
CA ARG A 68 6.07 -2.68 16.13
C ARG A 68 7.06 -1.56 15.84
N GLN A 69 7.83 -1.66 14.77
CA GLN A 69 8.78 -0.63 14.36
C GLN A 69 8.11 0.73 14.14
N GLU A 70 6.97 0.77 13.45
CA GLU A 70 6.23 2.00 13.17
C GLU A 70 5.63 2.64 14.43
N MET A 71 5.09 1.83 15.33
CA MET A 71 4.50 2.31 16.60
C MET A 71 5.58 2.80 17.58
N GLU A 72 6.68 2.06 17.72
CA GLU A 72 7.81 2.45 18.57
C GLU A 72 8.47 3.74 18.08
N ALA A 73 8.61 3.92 16.75
CA ALA A 73 9.10 5.17 16.16
C ALA A 73 8.21 6.39 16.45
N ARG A 74 6.95 6.15 16.82
CA ARG A 74 5.97 7.18 17.24
C ARG A 74 5.85 7.32 18.75
N GLY A 75 6.72 6.63 19.51
CA GLY A 75 6.81 6.74 20.96
C GLY A 75 5.89 5.79 21.73
N TYR A 76 5.14 4.91 21.05
CA TYR A 76 4.34 3.90 21.76
C TYR A 76 5.21 2.76 22.29
N THR A 77 4.86 2.24 23.48
CA THR A 77 5.54 1.08 24.05
C THR A 77 4.74 -0.19 23.79
N HIS A 78 5.42 -1.26 23.35
CA HIS A 78 4.78 -2.55 23.19
C HIS A 78 4.49 -3.21 24.53
N ALA A 79 3.25 -3.69 24.74
CA ALA A 79 2.83 -4.44 25.92
C ALA A 79 2.08 -5.71 25.51
N GLU A 80 2.49 -6.84 26.07
CA GLU A 80 1.83 -8.13 25.81
C GLU A 80 0.42 -8.19 26.44
N THR A 81 0.21 -7.49 27.53
CA THR A 81 -1.07 -7.42 28.25
C THR A 81 -1.31 -5.99 28.74
N GLY A 82 -2.58 -5.60 28.85
CA GLY A 82 -2.96 -4.29 29.39
C GLY A 82 -2.57 -3.10 28.51
N ALA A 83 -2.37 -3.31 27.22
CA ALA A 83 -2.12 -2.23 26.26
C ALA A 83 -3.32 -1.31 26.13
N ASP A 84 -3.09 -0.02 25.83
CA ASP A 84 -4.15 0.96 25.57
C ASP A 84 -4.79 0.73 24.20
N LEU A 85 -3.98 0.40 23.19
CA LEU A 85 -4.41 0.09 21.83
C LEU A 85 -4.14 -1.38 21.49
N LEU A 86 -5.08 -2.02 20.83
CA LEU A 86 -4.92 -3.35 20.25
C LEU A 86 -4.88 -3.24 18.73
N VAL A 87 -3.81 -3.73 18.12
CA VAL A 87 -3.64 -3.74 16.67
C VAL A 87 -4.10 -5.08 16.10
N ASN A 88 -4.96 -5.04 15.09
CA ASN A 88 -5.41 -6.21 14.35
C ASN A 88 -5.04 -6.08 12.87
N PHE A 89 -4.91 -7.23 12.18
CA PHE A 89 -4.61 -7.30 10.75
C PHE A 89 -5.63 -8.15 10.02
N ASN A 90 -6.03 -7.68 8.85
CA ASN A 90 -6.78 -8.46 7.88
C ASN A 90 -6.10 -8.37 6.53
N ALA A 91 -5.84 -9.51 5.89
CA ALA A 91 -5.24 -9.57 4.57
C ALA A 91 -6.10 -10.44 3.65
N ARG A 92 -6.36 -9.94 2.43
CA ARG A 92 -7.15 -10.66 1.42
C ARG A 92 -6.49 -10.59 0.06
N LEU A 93 -6.65 -11.67 -0.70
CA LEU A 93 -6.30 -11.73 -2.12
C LEU A 93 -7.58 -11.95 -2.92
N ALA A 94 -7.77 -11.18 -3.98
CA ALA A 94 -8.91 -11.30 -4.88
C ALA A 94 -8.44 -11.30 -6.33
N GLN A 95 -9.02 -12.17 -7.17
CA GLN A 95 -8.85 -12.07 -8.61
C GLN A 95 -9.69 -10.92 -9.14
N ARG A 96 -9.10 -10.08 -9.98
CA ARG A 96 -9.75 -8.96 -10.65
C ARG A 96 -9.60 -9.10 -12.16
N THR A 97 -10.62 -8.69 -12.86
CA THR A 97 -10.62 -8.59 -14.31
C THR A 97 -10.85 -7.14 -14.69
N ASP A 98 -9.91 -6.57 -15.42
CA ASP A 98 -9.98 -5.21 -15.96
C ASP A 98 -10.26 -5.31 -17.45
N VAL A 99 -11.33 -4.69 -17.90
CA VAL A 99 -11.73 -4.66 -19.32
C VAL A 99 -11.58 -3.24 -19.81
N SER A 100 -10.60 -3.01 -20.66
CA SER A 100 -10.34 -1.71 -21.28
C SER A 100 -10.52 -1.77 -22.78
N GLN A 101 -11.08 -0.71 -23.35
CA GLN A 101 -11.12 -0.51 -24.80
C GLN A 101 -9.92 0.37 -25.19
N VAL A 102 -9.01 -0.19 -25.97
CA VAL A 102 -7.87 0.55 -26.52
C VAL A 102 -8.11 0.82 -27.99
N PRO A 103 -7.77 2.01 -28.52
CA PRO A 103 -7.82 2.25 -29.95
C PRO A 103 -6.94 1.24 -30.68
N ALA A 104 -7.51 0.47 -31.59
CA ALA A 104 -6.71 -0.42 -32.44
C ALA A 104 -5.80 0.45 -33.32
N THR A 105 -4.50 0.18 -33.26
CA THR A 105 -3.55 0.85 -34.13
C THR A 105 -3.92 0.44 -35.56
N PRO A 106 -4.28 1.38 -36.48
CA PRO A 106 -4.55 1.02 -37.84
C PRO A 106 -3.29 0.37 -38.40
N MET A 107 -3.40 -0.91 -38.78
CA MET A 107 -2.31 -1.61 -39.45
C MET A 107 -2.14 -0.93 -40.80
N TYR A 108 -1.09 -0.13 -40.94
CA TYR A 108 -0.75 0.57 -42.16
C TYR A 108 -0.31 -0.47 -43.20
N TYR A 109 -1.27 -1.05 -43.92
CA TYR A 109 -0.98 -1.77 -45.17
C TYR A 109 -0.70 -0.74 -46.26
N GLY A 110 0.58 -0.54 -46.48
CA GLY A 110 1.10 0.33 -47.48
C GLY A 110 0.65 -0.08 -48.88
N TYR A 111 0.45 0.96 -49.70
CA TYR A 111 0.60 0.99 -51.11
C TYR A 111 -0.49 0.33 -51.99
N ARG A 112 -1.58 1.08 -52.22
CA ARG A 112 -2.07 1.24 -53.58
C ARG A 112 -2.93 2.50 -53.72
N ARG A 113 -2.55 3.30 -54.68
CA ARG A 113 -3.21 4.50 -55.22
C ARG A 113 -4.66 4.19 -55.61
N GLY A 114 -5.61 4.87 -54.98
CA GLY A 114 -7.03 4.78 -55.36
C GLY A 114 -7.85 5.80 -54.57
N TYR A 115 -8.30 6.78 -55.27
CA TYR A 115 -9.15 7.90 -54.86
C TYR A 115 -10.53 7.38 -54.44
N TYR A 116 -10.80 7.29 -53.13
CA TYR A 116 -12.13 7.39 -52.50
C TYR A 116 -11.95 7.53 -51.02
N GLY A 117 -12.56 8.62 -50.44
CA GLY A 117 -12.52 8.91 -49.03
C GLY A 117 -13.16 7.80 -48.20
N GLY A 118 -12.33 7.02 -47.51
CA GLY A 118 -12.78 6.07 -46.50
C GLY A 118 -12.94 6.81 -45.18
N TRP A 119 -14.12 6.82 -44.61
CA TRP A 119 -14.35 7.16 -43.23
C TRP A 119 -13.60 6.12 -42.37
N GLY A 120 -12.46 6.53 -41.81
CA GLY A 120 -11.70 5.69 -40.88
C GLY A 120 -12.51 5.52 -39.60
N GLY A 121 -13.28 4.45 -39.54
CA GLY A 121 -13.89 4.05 -38.25
C GLY A 121 -12.78 3.75 -37.26
N TYR A 122 -12.81 4.38 -36.10
CA TYR A 122 -11.92 4.00 -35.00
C TYR A 122 -12.32 2.60 -34.55
N ALA A 123 -11.52 1.61 -34.91
CA ALA A 123 -11.67 0.28 -34.36
C ALA A 123 -11.14 0.30 -32.93
N TYR A 124 -11.91 -0.20 -32.00
CA TYR A 124 -11.49 -0.41 -30.64
C TYR A 124 -11.26 -1.90 -30.41
N GLU A 125 -10.15 -2.23 -29.81
CA GLU A 125 -9.85 -3.59 -29.39
C GLU A 125 -10.14 -3.70 -27.89
N THR A 126 -10.89 -4.73 -27.51
CA THR A 126 -11.19 -5.00 -26.10
C THR A 126 -10.02 -5.77 -25.50
N ARG A 127 -9.32 -5.14 -24.55
CA ARG A 127 -8.26 -5.77 -23.79
C ARG A 127 -8.80 -6.21 -22.43
N VAL A 128 -8.61 -7.49 -22.13
CA VAL A 128 -9.00 -8.10 -20.87
C VAL A 128 -7.71 -8.46 -20.11
N ASP A 129 -7.45 -7.75 -19.00
CA ASP A 129 -6.32 -8.00 -18.13
C ASP A 129 -6.83 -8.64 -16.83
N GLN A 130 -6.32 -9.84 -16.49
CA GLN A 130 -6.59 -10.50 -15.24
C GLN A 130 -5.41 -10.33 -14.30
N TYR A 131 -5.68 -9.94 -13.05
CA TYR A 131 -4.64 -9.76 -12.04
C TYR A 131 -5.14 -10.15 -10.65
N VAL A 132 -4.20 -10.37 -9.73
CA VAL A 132 -4.49 -10.56 -8.31
C VAL A 132 -4.33 -9.24 -7.59
N GLU A 133 -5.36 -8.83 -6.87
CA GLU A 133 -5.36 -7.67 -5.98
C GLU A 133 -5.18 -8.14 -4.54
N GLY A 134 -4.26 -7.52 -3.83
CA GLY A 134 -4.06 -7.70 -2.40
C GLY A 134 -4.63 -6.51 -1.63
N THR A 135 -5.35 -6.78 -0.56
CA THR A 135 -5.81 -5.78 0.41
C THR A 135 -5.21 -6.11 1.77
N LEU A 136 -4.61 -5.11 2.41
CA LEU A 136 -4.15 -5.18 3.80
C LEU A 136 -4.86 -4.11 4.60
N ASN A 137 -5.59 -4.53 5.66
CA ASN A 137 -6.15 -3.64 6.67
C ASN A 137 -5.32 -3.72 7.95
N ILE A 138 -5.08 -2.58 8.57
CA ILE A 138 -4.52 -2.45 9.91
C ILE A 138 -5.52 -1.65 10.73
N ASP A 139 -6.07 -2.29 11.77
CA ASP A 139 -7.08 -1.72 12.66
C ASP A 139 -6.44 -1.42 14.01
N MET A 140 -6.70 -0.25 14.57
CA MET A 140 -6.36 0.09 15.95
C MET A 140 -7.64 0.20 16.77
N VAL A 141 -7.72 -0.58 17.81
CA VAL A 141 -8.88 -0.71 18.69
C VAL A 141 -8.52 -0.20 20.06
N ASP A 142 -9.33 0.68 20.63
CA ASP A 142 -9.25 1.04 22.04
C ASP A 142 -9.56 -0.19 22.89
N ALA A 143 -8.59 -0.62 23.69
CA ALA A 143 -8.68 -1.87 24.45
C ALA A 143 -9.76 -1.83 25.54
N GLN A 144 -10.06 -0.66 26.12
CA GLN A 144 -11.06 -0.48 27.17
C GLN A 144 -12.46 -0.40 26.58
N ARG A 145 -12.64 0.47 25.56
CA ARG A 145 -13.94 0.69 24.91
C ARG A 145 -14.31 -0.40 23.92
N LYS A 146 -13.34 -1.20 23.48
CA LYS A 146 -13.48 -2.21 22.41
C LYS A 146 -14.04 -1.61 21.13
N GLN A 147 -13.58 -0.42 20.80
CA GLN A 147 -14.01 0.35 19.64
C GLN A 147 -12.84 0.57 18.68
N LEU A 148 -13.09 0.41 17.38
CA LEU A 148 -12.16 0.81 16.34
C LEU A 148 -11.96 2.33 16.42
N VAL A 149 -10.72 2.77 16.56
CA VAL A 149 -10.39 4.20 16.66
C VAL A 149 -9.60 4.69 15.45
N TRP A 150 -8.91 3.81 14.75
CA TRP A 150 -8.21 4.12 13.51
C TRP A 150 -8.13 2.88 12.62
N GLU A 151 -8.27 3.10 11.33
CA GLU A 151 -8.15 2.09 10.28
C GLU A 151 -7.24 2.61 9.17
N GLY A 152 -6.33 1.76 8.69
CA GLY A 152 -5.53 2.01 7.49
C GLY A 152 -5.62 0.85 6.52
N VAL A 153 -5.87 1.15 5.25
CA VAL A 153 -6.08 0.15 4.20
C VAL A 153 -5.14 0.41 3.04
N ALA A 154 -4.39 -0.61 2.63
CA ALA A 154 -3.59 -0.61 1.42
C ALA A 154 -4.17 -1.60 0.40
N VAL A 155 -4.40 -1.15 -0.83
CA VAL A 155 -4.89 -1.97 -1.94
C VAL A 155 -3.92 -1.88 -3.09
N GLY A 156 -3.42 -3.01 -3.58
CA GLY A 156 -2.45 -3.03 -4.66
C GLY A 156 -2.42 -4.32 -5.47
N ARG A 157 -1.85 -4.27 -6.67
CA ARG A 157 -1.64 -5.46 -7.50
C ARG A 157 -0.54 -6.34 -6.90
N VAL A 158 -0.81 -7.63 -6.82
CA VAL A 158 0.20 -8.65 -6.46
C VAL A 158 0.96 -9.01 -7.73
N THR A 159 2.18 -8.53 -7.84
CA THR A 159 3.07 -8.78 -8.98
C THR A 159 4.03 -9.93 -8.66
N LYS A 160 4.73 -10.44 -9.68
CA LYS A 160 5.80 -11.42 -9.45
C LYS A 160 6.84 -10.89 -8.45
N LYS A 161 7.25 -9.62 -8.59
CA LYS A 161 8.19 -8.99 -7.65
C LYS A 161 7.72 -9.02 -6.21
N THR A 162 6.43 -8.73 -5.96
CA THR A 162 5.87 -8.75 -4.60
C THR A 162 5.70 -10.18 -4.05
N GLN A 163 5.61 -11.18 -4.93
CA GLN A 163 5.61 -12.59 -4.54
C GLN A 163 7.00 -13.10 -4.21
N ASP A 164 8.01 -12.70 -5.01
CA ASP A 164 9.41 -13.11 -4.84
C ASP A 164 10.00 -12.54 -3.54
N ASP A 165 9.63 -11.29 -3.16
CA ASP A 165 9.99 -10.69 -1.86
C ASP A 165 8.74 -10.22 -1.11
N ARG A 166 7.97 -11.18 -0.63
CA ARG A 166 6.72 -10.93 0.11
C ARG A 166 6.96 -10.13 1.38
N GLN A 167 8.05 -10.42 2.09
CA GLN A 167 8.34 -9.73 3.35
C GLN A 167 8.64 -8.24 3.13
N ALA A 168 9.43 -7.90 2.10
CA ALA A 168 9.68 -6.51 1.77
C ALA A 168 8.40 -5.79 1.31
N ALA A 169 7.56 -6.46 0.51
CA ALA A 169 6.28 -5.91 0.08
C ALA A 169 5.33 -5.62 1.26
N ILE A 170 5.26 -6.50 2.25
CA ILE A 170 4.47 -6.30 3.48
C ILE A 170 5.03 -5.12 4.28
N ARG A 171 6.35 -5.05 4.52
CA ARG A 171 6.96 -3.93 5.24
C ARG A 171 6.70 -2.59 4.55
N ALA A 172 6.82 -2.54 3.23
CA ALA A 172 6.54 -1.34 2.46
C ALA A 172 5.06 -0.91 2.59
N ALA A 173 4.12 -1.86 2.47
CA ALA A 173 2.69 -1.57 2.63
C ALA A 173 2.36 -1.04 4.04
N VAL A 174 2.96 -1.63 5.10
CA VAL A 174 2.81 -1.14 6.48
C VAL A 174 3.34 0.28 6.61
N ALA A 175 4.54 0.58 6.09
CA ALA A 175 5.12 1.91 6.16
C ALA A 175 4.22 2.96 5.43
N GLU A 176 3.68 2.63 4.26
CA GLU A 176 2.76 3.50 3.53
C GLU A 176 1.43 3.72 4.27
N ILE A 177 0.88 2.69 4.92
CA ILE A 177 -0.29 2.81 5.79
C ILE A 177 0.00 3.74 6.96
N PHE A 178 1.13 3.53 7.65
CA PHE A 178 1.52 4.35 8.80
C PHE A 178 1.92 5.79 8.43
N ALA A 179 2.28 6.06 7.19
CA ALA A 179 2.43 7.43 6.69
C ALA A 179 1.11 8.24 6.77
N LYS A 180 -0.05 7.55 6.87
CA LYS A 180 -1.37 8.16 7.09
C LYS A 180 -1.79 8.20 8.57
N TYR A 181 -0.99 7.65 9.49
CA TYR A 181 -1.23 7.69 10.92
C TYR A 181 -0.55 8.92 11.54
N PRO A 182 -1.27 10.00 11.86
CA PRO A 182 -0.66 11.27 12.25
C PRO A 182 -0.33 11.37 13.74
N PHE A 183 -0.72 10.37 14.54
CA PHE A 183 -0.67 10.45 15.99
C PHE A 183 0.66 9.94 16.56
N ARG A 184 0.98 10.42 17.77
CA ARG A 184 2.13 10.00 18.59
C ARG A 184 1.69 9.70 20.00
N ALA A 185 2.43 8.86 20.71
CA ALA A 185 2.17 8.57 22.10
C ALA A 185 2.36 9.85 22.92
N GLY A 186 1.31 10.29 23.62
CA GLY A 186 1.37 11.43 24.50
C GLY A 186 1.56 12.80 23.85
N GLY A 187 1.30 12.90 22.56
CA GLY A 187 1.50 14.14 21.80
C GLY A 187 0.22 14.77 21.31
#